data_60274f63f25f443ce495a9b4f99179f4
#
_entry.id   60274f63f25f443ce495a9b4f99179f4
#
_cell.length_a   1.000
_cell.length_b   1.000
_cell.length_c   1.000
_cell.angle_alpha   90.00
_cell.angle_beta   90.00
_cell.angle_gamma   90.00
#
_symmetry.space_group_name_H-M   'P 1'
#
loop_
_entity.id
_entity.type
_entity.pdbx_description
1 polymer ?
#
loop_
_entity_poly.entity_id
_entity_poly.type
_entity_poly.pdbx_seq_one_letter_code
_entity_poly.pdbx_strand_id
1 'polypeptide(L)'
;MHKPELVFDARDIVGESLVYDERRETLIWVDIGGRRIHRLWLAGRGHEVWDAPDFPTSIGLDRDGDAVVGFTDRVARWAFGGKFETLAIVEPDLPGNRLNEGRVGPDGAFWVGTMQNNLNADGSPRDMDRNSGAIYRVTAQGKVTQLTPREFGIANTMAWTEDGRFLTADTLRNEIYAYDLVNGTLAGKRLFAGPDPRGAPDGSCLDDEGALWNCRVAGGAGVIRYGREGSLEGFVDLPCSWPTSCAFGGARFDELYVTSARFTMSADHLRRHPEEGALFMVRPGVRGRPEPRFG
;
A
#
# COMPACT_ATOMS: atom_id res chain seq x y z
N MET A 1 21.22 -11.26 4.80
CA MET A 1 20.45 -10.12 4.27
C MET A 1 21.32 -8.87 4.34
N HIS A 2 21.28 -8.03 3.32
CA HIS A 2 22.01 -6.76 3.34
C HIS A 2 21.34 -5.78 4.32
N LYS A 3 22.16 -4.87 4.87
CA LYS A 3 21.68 -3.82 5.78
C LYS A 3 20.72 -2.88 5.01
N PRO A 4 19.60 -2.43 5.61
CA PRO A 4 18.75 -1.41 4.99
C PRO A 4 19.52 -0.13 4.69
N GLU A 5 19.25 0.47 3.54
CA GLU A 5 19.82 1.72 3.07
C GLU A 5 18.74 2.80 3.03
N LEU A 6 19.03 3.99 3.55
CA LEU A 6 18.18 5.17 3.38
C LEU A 6 18.27 5.63 1.91
N VAL A 7 17.14 5.63 1.21
CA VAL A 7 17.05 6.07 -0.20
C VAL A 7 16.68 7.54 -0.28
N PHE A 8 15.67 7.96 0.50
CA PHE A 8 15.16 9.31 0.48
C PHE A 8 14.55 9.71 1.83
N ASP A 9 14.97 10.84 2.38
CA ASP A 9 14.40 11.42 3.62
C ASP A 9 13.12 12.20 3.28
N ALA A 10 12.03 11.47 2.99
CA ALA A 10 10.74 12.04 2.60
C ALA A 10 10.06 12.78 3.75
N ARG A 11 10.24 12.31 4.97
CA ARG A 11 9.56 12.79 6.19
C ARG A 11 8.04 12.71 6.07
N ASP A 12 7.54 11.67 5.42
CA ASP A 12 6.13 11.49 5.19
C ASP A 12 5.37 11.31 6.51
N ILE A 13 4.20 11.92 6.61
CA ILE A 13 3.30 11.67 7.74
C ILE A 13 2.81 10.23 7.66
N VAL A 14 2.36 9.81 6.48
CA VAL A 14 2.02 8.41 6.18
C VAL A 14 2.42 8.13 4.73
N GLY A 15 3.69 7.75 4.52
CA GLY A 15 4.16 7.29 3.21
C GLY A 15 3.53 5.93 2.90
N GLU A 16 2.85 5.76 1.74
CA GLU A 16 2.03 4.60 1.43
C GLU A 16 1.96 4.27 -0.06
N SER A 17 1.43 3.06 -0.36
CA SER A 17 1.08 2.63 -1.72
C SER A 17 2.24 2.78 -2.71
N LEU A 18 3.40 2.24 -2.33
CA LEU A 18 4.61 2.31 -3.14
C LEU A 18 4.49 1.48 -4.43
N VAL A 19 4.81 2.10 -5.56
CA VAL A 19 4.83 1.48 -6.89
C VAL A 19 6.16 1.78 -7.59
N TYR A 20 6.72 0.80 -8.29
CA TYR A 20 7.86 0.99 -9.17
C TYR A 20 7.44 1.03 -10.63
N ASP A 21 7.74 2.14 -11.32
CA ASP A 21 7.58 2.25 -12.78
C ASP A 21 8.88 1.83 -13.47
N GLU A 22 8.90 0.61 -13.98
CA GLU A 22 10.05 0.01 -14.67
C GLU A 22 10.38 0.70 -16.00
N ARG A 23 9.40 1.39 -16.60
CA ARG A 23 9.61 2.08 -17.89
C ARG A 23 10.36 3.39 -17.72
N ARG A 24 10.21 4.03 -16.54
CA ARG A 24 10.85 5.30 -16.22
C ARG A 24 11.94 5.17 -15.16
N GLU A 25 12.08 3.99 -14.57
CA GLU A 25 12.98 3.71 -13.43
C GLU A 25 12.69 4.65 -12.25
N THR A 26 11.41 4.77 -11.89
CA THR A 26 10.95 5.67 -10.82
C THR A 26 10.16 4.93 -9.76
N LEU A 27 10.32 5.36 -8.51
CA LEU A 27 9.44 5.03 -7.40
C LEU A 27 8.37 6.11 -7.28
N ILE A 28 7.13 5.69 -7.07
CA ILE A 28 5.98 6.57 -6.92
C ILE A 28 5.23 6.12 -5.67
N TRP A 29 4.85 7.06 -4.80
CA TRP A 29 4.11 6.77 -3.58
C TRP A 29 3.28 7.98 -3.15
N VAL A 30 2.40 7.79 -2.19
CA VAL A 30 1.60 8.86 -1.58
C VAL A 30 2.07 9.16 -0.16
N ASP A 31 1.98 10.42 0.27
CA ASP A 31 1.94 10.79 1.69
C ASP A 31 0.48 11.14 2.02
N ILE A 32 -0.23 10.20 2.64
CA ILE A 32 -1.64 10.38 2.98
C ILE A 32 -1.83 11.62 3.85
N GLY A 33 -1.11 11.68 4.98
CA GLY A 33 -1.24 12.77 5.95
C GLY A 33 -0.75 14.12 5.41
N GLY A 34 0.28 14.11 4.59
CA GLY A 34 0.84 15.29 3.94
C GLY A 34 0.08 15.76 2.71
N ARG A 35 -0.89 14.97 2.21
CA ARG A 35 -1.62 15.22 0.95
C ARG A 35 -0.69 15.43 -0.22
N ARG A 36 0.25 14.51 -0.42
CA ARG A 36 1.27 14.60 -1.46
C ARG A 36 1.37 13.30 -2.25
N ILE A 37 1.81 13.45 -3.50
CA ILE A 37 2.21 12.32 -4.34
C ILE A 37 3.65 12.57 -4.75
N HIS A 38 4.50 11.58 -4.58
CA HIS A 38 5.93 11.64 -4.83
C HIS A 38 6.31 10.80 -6.03
N ARG A 39 7.32 11.24 -6.78
CA ARG A 39 8.03 10.47 -7.79
C ARG A 39 9.53 10.69 -7.66
N LEU A 40 10.27 9.62 -7.47
CA LEU A 40 11.73 9.63 -7.31
C LEU A 40 12.38 8.80 -8.41
N TRP A 41 13.32 9.39 -9.15
CA TRP A 41 14.13 8.69 -10.14
C TRP A 41 15.33 8.01 -9.48
N LEU A 42 15.46 6.68 -9.64
CA LEU A 42 16.54 5.90 -9.04
C LEU A 42 17.92 6.26 -9.61
N ALA A 43 17.99 6.69 -10.86
CA ALA A 43 19.23 7.09 -11.52
C ALA A 43 19.71 8.52 -11.15
N GLY A 44 19.28 9.07 -10.02
CA GLY A 44 19.71 10.40 -9.57
C GLY A 44 19.17 11.56 -10.40
N ARG A 45 18.09 11.33 -11.18
CA ARG A 45 17.46 12.37 -12.04
C ARG A 45 16.56 13.35 -11.26
N GLY A 46 16.43 13.17 -9.95
CA GLY A 46 15.69 14.08 -9.07
C GLY A 46 14.46 13.47 -8.41
N HIS A 47 13.69 14.35 -7.78
CA HIS A 47 12.45 14.05 -7.08
C HIS A 47 11.41 15.09 -7.45
N GLU A 48 10.21 14.67 -7.75
CA GLU A 48 9.03 15.54 -7.93
C GLU A 48 8.01 15.25 -6.84
N VAL A 49 7.30 16.27 -6.45
CA VAL A 49 6.21 16.18 -5.49
C VAL A 49 5.07 17.07 -5.94
N TRP A 50 3.84 16.58 -5.81
CA TRP A 50 2.60 17.30 -6.13
C TRP A 50 1.67 17.30 -4.94
N ASP A 51 1.08 18.45 -4.66
CA ASP A 51 0.01 18.58 -3.68
C ASP A 51 -1.27 17.92 -4.24
N ALA A 52 -1.93 17.13 -3.41
CA ALA A 52 -3.19 16.51 -3.72
C ALA A 52 -4.38 17.32 -3.12
N PRO A 53 -5.54 17.36 -3.79
CA PRO A 53 -6.68 18.14 -3.34
C PRO A 53 -7.37 17.58 -2.08
N ASP A 54 -7.06 16.34 -1.74
CA ASP A 54 -7.59 15.56 -0.62
C ASP A 54 -6.53 14.55 -0.20
N PHE A 55 -6.79 13.70 0.81
CA PHE A 55 -5.90 12.63 1.23
C PHE A 55 -5.77 11.56 0.14
N PRO A 56 -4.63 11.47 -0.58
CA PRO A 56 -4.38 10.37 -1.50
C PRO A 56 -4.05 9.12 -0.67
N THR A 57 -4.84 8.07 -0.80
CA THR A 57 -4.69 6.87 0.03
C THR A 57 -3.92 5.77 -0.66
N SER A 58 -3.97 5.74 -1.97
CA SER A 58 -3.32 4.72 -2.79
C SER A 58 -3.13 5.17 -4.24
N ILE A 59 -2.18 4.54 -4.95
CA ILE A 59 -1.85 4.89 -6.33
C ILE A 59 -1.49 3.63 -7.13
N GLY A 60 -1.87 3.62 -8.39
CA GLY A 60 -1.44 2.64 -9.39
C GLY A 60 -1.12 3.34 -10.70
N LEU A 61 -0.47 2.64 -11.61
CA LEU A 61 -0.12 3.19 -12.92
C LEU A 61 -1.00 2.58 -14.02
N ASP A 62 -1.36 3.38 -14.99
CA ASP A 62 -2.05 2.90 -16.19
C ASP A 62 -1.08 2.49 -17.30
N ARG A 63 -1.63 2.05 -18.44
CA ARG A 63 -0.83 1.56 -19.57
C ARG A 63 -0.05 2.67 -20.27
N ASP A 64 -0.50 3.91 -20.19
CA ASP A 64 0.16 5.08 -20.78
C ASP A 64 1.22 5.65 -19.83
N GLY A 65 1.23 5.18 -18.57
CA GLY A 65 2.15 5.59 -17.51
C GLY A 65 1.67 6.82 -16.77
N ASP A 66 0.38 7.13 -16.87
CA ASP A 66 -0.35 8.03 -15.98
C ASP A 66 -0.82 7.26 -14.74
N ALA A 67 -1.49 7.91 -13.80
CA ALA A 67 -1.88 7.32 -12.54
C ALA A 67 -3.40 7.13 -12.39
N VAL A 68 -3.78 6.09 -11.65
CA VAL A 68 -5.05 5.96 -10.97
C VAL A 68 -4.81 6.15 -9.47
N VAL A 69 -5.57 7.03 -8.83
CA VAL A 69 -5.36 7.45 -7.44
C VAL A 69 -6.63 7.25 -6.62
N GLY A 70 -6.50 6.54 -5.49
CA GLY A 70 -7.53 6.48 -4.47
C GLY A 70 -7.45 7.71 -3.56
N PHE A 71 -8.58 8.36 -3.30
CA PHE A 71 -8.74 9.44 -2.33
C PHE A 71 -9.62 8.99 -1.17
N THR A 72 -10.10 9.92 -0.36
CA THR A 72 -10.95 9.60 0.79
C THR A 72 -12.23 8.83 0.36
N ASP A 73 -12.91 9.26 -0.70
CA ASP A 73 -14.23 8.76 -1.13
C ASP A 73 -14.31 8.33 -2.60
N ARG A 74 -13.24 8.51 -3.34
CA ARG A 74 -13.25 8.35 -4.81
C ARG A 74 -11.95 7.77 -5.35
N VAL A 75 -12.06 7.20 -6.52
CA VAL A 75 -10.93 6.87 -7.41
C VAL A 75 -10.90 7.89 -8.55
N ALA A 76 -9.73 8.41 -8.85
CA ALA A 76 -9.52 9.39 -9.92
C ALA A 76 -8.40 8.94 -10.88
N ARG A 77 -8.48 9.39 -12.13
CA ARG A 77 -7.36 9.37 -13.08
C ARG A 77 -6.55 10.63 -12.93
N TRP A 78 -5.25 10.53 -13.17
CA TRP A 78 -4.36 11.66 -13.05
C TRP A 78 -3.13 11.54 -13.96
N ALA A 79 -3.05 12.42 -14.95
CA ALA A 79 -1.81 12.66 -15.68
C ALA A 79 -0.90 13.51 -14.78
N PHE A 80 0.33 13.05 -14.55
CA PHE A 80 1.26 13.68 -13.63
C PHE A 80 1.41 15.20 -13.86
N GLY A 81 1.06 16.00 -12.83
CA GLY A 81 1.03 17.45 -12.89
C GLY A 81 -0.25 18.05 -13.50
N GLY A 82 -1.16 17.20 -13.99
CA GLY A 82 -2.48 17.63 -14.52
C GLY A 82 -3.55 17.71 -13.44
N LYS A 83 -4.81 17.75 -13.88
CA LYS A 83 -5.98 17.71 -13.00
C LYS A 83 -6.34 16.28 -12.64
N PHE A 84 -6.85 16.08 -11.43
CA PHE A 84 -7.46 14.83 -11.02
C PHE A 84 -8.88 14.74 -11.59
N GLU A 85 -9.14 13.70 -12.35
CA GLU A 85 -10.45 13.45 -12.97
C GLU A 85 -11.14 12.30 -12.23
N THR A 86 -12.24 12.59 -11.52
CA THR A 86 -12.99 11.56 -10.79
C THR A 86 -13.48 10.48 -11.74
N LEU A 87 -13.07 9.26 -11.51
CA LEU A 87 -13.50 8.08 -12.26
C LEU A 87 -14.74 7.42 -11.61
N ALA A 88 -14.71 7.29 -10.28
CA ALA A 88 -15.79 6.63 -9.54
C ALA A 88 -15.82 7.09 -8.08
N ILE A 89 -17.01 7.18 -7.50
CA ILE A 89 -17.23 7.33 -6.05
C ILE A 89 -17.39 5.93 -5.47
N VAL A 90 -16.75 5.69 -4.31
CA VAL A 90 -16.80 4.41 -3.60
C VAL A 90 -17.50 4.64 -2.26
N GLU A 91 -18.40 3.74 -1.88
CA GLU A 91 -19.20 3.81 -0.63
C GLU A 91 -19.96 5.14 -0.40
N PRO A 92 -20.72 5.67 -1.39
CA PRO A 92 -21.46 6.92 -1.21
C PRO A 92 -22.51 6.86 -0.09
N ASP A 93 -22.92 5.65 0.28
CA ASP A 93 -23.85 5.37 1.39
C ASP A 93 -23.16 5.32 2.77
N LEU A 94 -21.83 5.42 2.83
CA LEU A 94 -21.05 5.32 4.06
C LEU A 94 -20.02 6.46 4.20
N PRO A 95 -20.44 7.73 4.28
CA PRO A 95 -19.53 8.88 4.24
C PRO A 95 -18.58 9.01 5.44
N GLY A 96 -18.76 8.17 6.46
CA GLY A 96 -17.84 8.05 7.59
C GLY A 96 -16.66 7.11 7.34
N ASN A 97 -16.58 6.47 6.18
CA ASN A 97 -15.46 5.66 5.75
C ASN A 97 -14.51 6.48 4.86
N ARG A 98 -13.35 5.90 4.59
CA ARG A 98 -12.38 6.34 3.58
C ARG A 98 -11.78 5.15 2.86
N LEU A 99 -11.24 5.40 1.67
CA LEU A 99 -10.37 4.44 1.01
C LEU A 99 -9.05 4.33 1.79
N ASN A 100 -8.37 3.19 1.64
CA ASN A 100 -7.07 2.90 2.25
C ASN A 100 -6.16 2.27 1.19
N GLU A 101 -5.60 1.08 1.45
CA GLU A 101 -4.75 0.36 0.50
C GLU A 101 -5.46 0.15 -0.84
N GLY A 102 -4.74 0.34 -1.93
CA GLY A 102 -5.25 0.08 -3.26
C GLY A 102 -4.14 -0.26 -4.24
N ARG A 103 -4.40 -1.24 -5.11
CA ARG A 103 -3.47 -1.67 -6.16
C ARG A 103 -4.20 -2.02 -7.45
N VAL A 104 -3.48 -2.00 -8.54
CA VAL A 104 -3.99 -2.52 -9.81
C VAL A 104 -3.91 -4.05 -9.78
N GLY A 105 -5.04 -4.70 -10.00
CA GLY A 105 -5.10 -6.15 -10.08
C GLY A 105 -4.67 -6.70 -11.45
N PRO A 106 -4.46 -8.01 -11.55
CA PRO A 106 -4.05 -8.67 -12.81
C PRO A 106 -5.11 -8.56 -13.92
N ASP A 107 -6.33 -8.19 -13.56
CA ASP A 107 -7.44 -7.93 -14.47
C ASP A 107 -7.49 -6.48 -15.00
N GLY A 108 -6.48 -5.65 -14.68
CA GLY A 108 -6.39 -4.25 -15.06
C GLY A 108 -7.37 -3.32 -14.32
N ALA A 109 -8.11 -3.80 -13.33
CA ALA A 109 -8.95 -2.97 -12.48
C ALA A 109 -8.17 -2.43 -11.28
N PHE A 110 -8.59 -1.30 -10.73
CA PHE A 110 -8.09 -0.80 -9.45
C PHE A 110 -8.89 -1.43 -8.31
N TRP A 111 -8.22 -2.21 -7.48
CA TRP A 111 -8.80 -2.78 -6.28
C TRP A 111 -8.46 -1.88 -5.10
N VAL A 112 -9.42 -1.64 -4.23
CA VAL A 112 -9.24 -0.72 -3.12
C VAL A 112 -9.99 -1.20 -1.89
N GLY A 113 -9.32 -1.17 -0.75
CA GLY A 113 -9.90 -1.41 0.57
C GLY A 113 -10.44 -0.14 1.18
N THR A 114 -11.45 -0.29 2.03
CA THR A 114 -12.00 0.80 2.82
C THR A 114 -11.85 0.56 4.31
N MET A 115 -12.02 1.58 5.09
CA MET A 115 -12.00 1.57 6.55
C MET A 115 -12.83 2.73 7.09
N GLN A 116 -13.17 2.71 8.39
CA GLN A 116 -13.66 3.92 9.04
C GLN A 116 -12.62 5.03 8.94
N ASN A 117 -13.02 6.23 8.59
CA ASN A 117 -12.10 7.36 8.47
C ASN A 117 -11.50 7.71 9.84
N ASN A 118 -10.18 7.54 9.96
CA ASN A 118 -9.38 7.82 11.15
C ASN A 118 -8.60 9.14 11.08
N LEU A 119 -8.99 10.02 10.16
CA LEU A 119 -8.37 11.33 9.97
C LEU A 119 -9.39 12.46 10.17
N ASN A 120 -9.00 13.49 10.88
CA ASN A 120 -9.66 14.78 10.87
C ASN A 120 -9.31 15.57 9.60
N ALA A 121 -10.02 16.65 9.31
CA ALA A 121 -9.77 17.47 8.13
C ALA A 121 -8.36 18.08 8.05
N ASP A 122 -7.71 18.26 9.19
CA ASP A 122 -6.32 18.74 9.30
C ASP A 122 -5.27 17.62 9.22
N GLY A 123 -5.69 16.34 9.05
CA GLY A 123 -4.82 15.17 9.01
C GLY A 123 -4.45 14.62 10.40
N SER A 124 -4.94 15.21 11.48
CA SER A 124 -4.74 14.67 12.83
C SER A 124 -5.53 13.36 13.04
N PRO A 125 -5.07 12.48 13.95
CA PRO A 125 -5.75 11.21 14.20
C PRO A 125 -7.18 11.40 14.75
N ARG A 126 -8.05 10.48 14.34
CA ARG A 126 -9.42 10.34 14.84
C ARG A 126 -9.65 8.90 15.25
N ASP A 127 -10.33 8.70 16.39
CA ASP A 127 -10.64 7.38 16.90
C ASP A 127 -11.59 6.60 15.98
N MET A 128 -11.38 5.29 15.94
CA MET A 128 -12.23 4.33 15.25
C MET A 128 -13.04 3.53 16.25
N ASP A 129 -14.31 3.29 15.96
CA ASP A 129 -15.26 2.57 16.84
C ASP A 129 -15.98 1.40 16.16
N ARG A 130 -15.70 1.15 14.86
CA ARG A 130 -16.35 0.07 14.09
C ARG A 130 -15.45 -0.53 13.02
N ASN A 131 -15.71 -1.79 12.69
CA ASN A 131 -15.15 -2.48 11.55
C ASN A 131 -16.13 -2.38 10.38
N SER A 132 -15.95 -1.40 9.51
CA SER A 132 -16.87 -1.08 8.40
C SER A 132 -16.21 -1.14 7.04
N GLY A 133 -14.93 -1.55 6.98
CA GLY A 133 -14.18 -1.65 5.75
C GLY A 133 -14.58 -2.85 4.89
N ALA A 134 -14.43 -2.72 3.59
CA ALA A 134 -14.63 -3.78 2.59
C ALA A 134 -13.61 -3.65 1.46
N ILE A 135 -13.56 -4.64 0.58
CA ILE A 135 -12.76 -4.60 -0.65
C ILE A 135 -13.67 -4.28 -1.83
N TYR A 136 -13.24 -3.34 -2.65
CA TYR A 136 -13.91 -2.89 -3.87
C TYR A 136 -13.00 -3.08 -5.08
N ARG A 137 -13.63 -3.22 -6.24
CA ARG A 137 -13.01 -3.29 -7.55
C ARG A 137 -13.58 -2.18 -8.44
N VAL A 138 -12.71 -1.35 -9.01
CA VAL A 138 -13.09 -0.22 -9.88
C VAL A 138 -12.48 -0.45 -11.26
N THR A 139 -13.32 -0.60 -12.28
CA THR A 139 -12.83 -0.80 -13.66
C THR A 139 -12.44 0.53 -14.31
N ALA A 140 -11.75 0.45 -15.45
CA ALA A 140 -11.38 1.63 -16.24
C ALA A 140 -12.60 2.42 -16.78
N GLN A 141 -13.79 1.81 -16.79
CA GLN A 141 -15.05 2.47 -17.16
C GLN A 141 -15.80 3.06 -15.95
N GLY A 142 -15.17 3.04 -14.75
CA GLY A 142 -15.76 3.57 -13.53
C GLY A 142 -16.80 2.66 -12.86
N LYS A 143 -16.93 1.38 -13.28
CA LYS A 143 -17.83 0.45 -12.61
C LYS A 143 -17.21 0.04 -11.26
N VAL A 144 -17.94 0.31 -10.17
CA VAL A 144 -17.59 -0.11 -8.80
C VAL A 144 -18.31 -1.41 -8.47
N THR A 145 -17.58 -2.37 -7.89
CA THR A 145 -18.15 -3.64 -7.41
C THR A 145 -17.59 -3.91 -6.02
N GLN A 146 -18.46 -4.08 -5.03
CA GLN A 146 -18.09 -4.56 -3.70
C GLN A 146 -17.80 -6.07 -3.76
N LEU A 147 -16.65 -6.50 -3.23
CA LEU A 147 -16.19 -7.90 -3.33
C LEU A 147 -16.29 -8.66 -2.00
N THR A 148 -16.29 -7.95 -0.86
CA THR A 148 -16.42 -8.54 0.47
C THR A 148 -17.53 -7.86 1.27
N PRO A 149 -18.07 -8.53 2.31
CA PRO A 149 -18.86 -7.84 3.33
C PRO A 149 -18.05 -6.69 3.98
N ARG A 150 -18.75 -5.74 4.61
CA ARG A 150 -18.18 -4.67 5.43
C ARG A 150 -17.80 -5.23 6.80
N GLU A 151 -16.60 -5.74 6.93
CA GLU A 151 -16.13 -6.45 8.13
C GLU A 151 -14.69 -6.14 8.54
N PHE A 152 -13.94 -5.45 7.69
CA PHE A 152 -12.55 -5.09 7.97
C PHE A 152 -12.48 -3.89 8.93
N GLY A 153 -11.56 -3.98 9.89
CA GLY A 153 -11.16 -2.82 10.69
C GLY A 153 -10.37 -1.84 9.83
N ILE A 154 -9.22 -2.27 9.34
CA ILE A 154 -8.38 -1.54 8.37
C ILE A 154 -8.00 -2.53 7.27
N ALA A 155 -8.61 -2.40 6.10
CA ALA A 155 -8.26 -3.22 4.95
C ALA A 155 -6.90 -2.78 4.38
N ASN A 156 -5.94 -3.71 4.39
CA ASN A 156 -4.58 -3.54 3.89
C ASN A 156 -4.14 -4.77 3.09
N THR A 157 -2.93 -4.75 2.54
CA THR A 157 -2.36 -5.80 1.71
C THR A 157 -3.27 -6.14 0.53
N MET A 158 -2.80 -5.97 -0.67
CA MET A 158 -3.46 -6.44 -1.90
C MET A 158 -2.44 -7.14 -2.76
N ALA A 159 -2.52 -8.47 -2.82
CA ALA A 159 -1.61 -9.28 -3.62
C ALA A 159 -2.34 -10.43 -4.30
N TRP A 160 -1.95 -10.77 -5.51
CA TRP A 160 -2.56 -11.85 -6.31
C TRP A 160 -1.52 -12.90 -6.60
N THR A 161 -1.73 -14.09 -6.07
CA THR A 161 -0.84 -15.22 -6.29
C THR A 161 -1.07 -15.87 -7.67
N GLU A 162 -0.06 -16.55 -8.19
CA GLU A 162 -0.15 -17.22 -9.50
C GLU A 162 -1.18 -18.34 -9.55
N ASP A 163 -1.46 -18.97 -8.40
CA ASP A 163 -2.47 -20.03 -8.26
C ASP A 163 -3.90 -19.49 -8.09
N GLY A 164 -4.11 -18.18 -8.30
CA GLY A 164 -5.44 -17.57 -8.35
C GLY A 164 -6.02 -17.18 -7.00
N ARG A 165 -5.19 -17.00 -5.98
CA ARG A 165 -5.61 -16.45 -4.69
C ARG A 165 -5.45 -14.94 -4.65
N PHE A 166 -6.33 -14.27 -3.90
CA PHE A 166 -6.19 -12.89 -3.49
C PHE A 166 -5.85 -12.83 -2.00
N LEU A 167 -4.76 -12.16 -1.65
CA LEU A 167 -4.34 -11.96 -0.28
C LEU A 167 -4.67 -10.53 0.17
N THR A 168 -5.25 -10.40 1.36
CA THR A 168 -5.56 -9.10 1.98
C THR A 168 -5.44 -9.20 3.50
N ALA A 169 -5.17 -8.09 4.16
CA ALA A 169 -4.99 -8.03 5.61
C ALA A 169 -6.09 -7.20 6.29
N ASP A 170 -6.35 -7.54 7.54
CA ASP A 170 -7.00 -6.65 8.50
C ASP A 170 -5.98 -6.26 9.57
N THR A 171 -5.49 -5.03 9.50
CA THR A 171 -4.47 -4.50 10.41
C THR A 171 -4.92 -4.55 11.86
N LEU A 172 -6.20 -4.21 12.15
CA LEU A 172 -6.70 -4.21 13.53
C LEU A 172 -6.82 -5.61 14.13
N ARG A 173 -7.04 -6.63 13.30
CA ARG A 173 -7.05 -8.03 13.74
C ARG A 173 -5.67 -8.66 13.78
N ASN A 174 -4.68 -7.99 13.18
CA ASN A 174 -3.34 -8.53 12.97
C ASN A 174 -3.36 -9.87 12.20
N GLU A 175 -4.18 -9.94 11.16
CA GLU A 175 -4.41 -11.15 10.37
C GLU A 175 -4.30 -10.86 8.87
N ILE A 176 -3.76 -11.82 8.13
CA ILE A 176 -3.76 -11.84 6.66
C ILE A 176 -4.65 -12.98 6.21
N TYR A 177 -5.53 -12.72 5.25
CA TYR A 177 -6.48 -13.68 4.70
C TYR A 177 -6.16 -14.00 3.25
N ALA A 178 -6.48 -15.22 2.85
CA ALA A 178 -6.52 -15.63 1.45
C ALA A 178 -7.97 -15.89 1.02
N TYR A 179 -8.29 -15.46 -0.19
CA TYR A 179 -9.53 -15.76 -0.89
C TYR A 179 -9.21 -16.46 -2.21
N ASP A 180 -10.10 -17.35 -2.65
CA ASP A 180 -10.07 -17.86 -4.01
C ASP A 180 -10.72 -16.83 -4.95
N LEU A 181 -10.01 -16.47 -6.02
CA LEU A 181 -10.53 -15.55 -7.04
C LEU A 181 -11.19 -16.36 -8.15
N VAL A 182 -12.51 -16.40 -8.16
CA VAL A 182 -13.30 -17.18 -9.12
C VAL A 182 -14.19 -16.26 -9.94
N ASN A 183 -13.96 -16.16 -11.24
CA ASN A 183 -14.74 -15.33 -12.16
C ASN A 183 -14.89 -13.85 -11.69
N GLY A 184 -13.83 -13.29 -11.10
CA GLY A 184 -13.83 -11.90 -10.61
C GLY A 184 -14.56 -11.69 -9.29
N THR A 185 -14.92 -12.75 -8.57
CA THR A 185 -15.50 -12.73 -7.22
C THR A 185 -14.57 -13.39 -6.22
N LEU A 186 -14.66 -12.98 -4.96
CA LEU A 186 -13.88 -13.55 -3.86
C LEU A 186 -14.73 -14.58 -3.11
N ALA A 187 -14.15 -15.77 -2.89
CA ALA A 187 -14.78 -16.86 -2.17
C ALA A 187 -13.78 -17.55 -1.23
N GLY A 188 -14.25 -18.41 -0.35
CA GLY A 188 -13.40 -19.31 0.44
C GLY A 188 -12.42 -18.57 1.36
N LYS A 189 -12.87 -17.48 2.04
CA LYS A 189 -12.03 -16.75 3.02
C LYS A 189 -11.40 -17.73 4.01
N ARG A 190 -10.07 -17.65 4.13
CA ARG A 190 -9.30 -18.45 5.10
C ARG A 190 -8.13 -17.66 5.63
N LEU A 191 -7.69 -18.00 6.83
CA LEU A 191 -6.50 -17.38 7.43
C LEU A 191 -5.26 -17.82 6.62
N PHE A 192 -4.48 -16.83 6.18
CA PHE A 192 -3.19 -17.05 5.54
C PHE A 192 -2.05 -16.92 6.56
N ALA A 193 -2.04 -15.85 7.36
CA ALA A 193 -1.12 -15.66 8.48
C ALA A 193 -1.86 -15.03 9.67
N GLY A 194 -1.65 -15.59 10.86
CA GLY A 194 -2.23 -15.11 12.11
C GLY A 194 -1.45 -13.96 12.73
N PRO A 195 -1.87 -13.55 13.95
CA PRO A 195 -1.22 -12.47 14.67
C PRO A 195 0.27 -12.73 14.90
N ASP A 196 1.10 -11.72 14.66
CA ASP A 196 2.53 -11.73 14.93
C ASP A 196 2.89 -10.60 15.93
N PRO A 197 3.75 -10.87 16.95
CA PRO A 197 4.12 -9.87 17.94
C PRO A 197 4.97 -8.72 17.38
N ARG A 198 5.49 -8.86 16.15
CA ARG A 198 6.25 -7.82 15.44
C ARG A 198 5.33 -6.83 14.72
N GLY A 199 4.29 -6.36 15.37
CA GLY A 199 3.38 -5.36 14.84
C GLY A 199 2.25 -5.93 13.99
N ALA A 200 1.47 -5.06 13.36
CA ALA A 200 0.31 -5.40 12.55
C ALA A 200 0.61 -5.36 11.04
N PRO A 201 -0.08 -6.17 10.21
CA PRO A 201 0.15 -6.18 8.77
C PRO A 201 -0.34 -4.90 8.11
N ASP A 202 0.46 -4.39 7.15
CA ASP A 202 0.15 -3.24 6.34
C ASP A 202 0.31 -3.57 4.85
N GLY A 203 0.89 -2.71 4.02
CA GLY A 203 1.11 -2.96 2.61
C GLY A 203 2.07 -4.13 2.34
N SER A 204 1.93 -4.71 1.16
CA SER A 204 2.68 -5.92 0.78
C SER A 204 3.01 -5.97 -0.71
N CYS A 205 4.00 -6.80 -1.06
CA CYS A 205 4.24 -7.23 -2.44
C CYS A 205 4.64 -8.72 -2.47
N LEU A 206 4.62 -9.32 -3.66
CA LEU A 206 5.07 -10.70 -3.86
C LEU A 206 6.46 -10.73 -4.52
N ASP A 207 7.27 -11.72 -4.13
CA ASP A 207 8.49 -12.05 -4.88
C ASP A 207 8.21 -13.04 -6.03
N ASP A 208 9.24 -13.33 -6.82
CA ASP A 208 9.18 -14.27 -7.96
C ASP A 208 9.08 -15.74 -7.53
N GLU A 209 9.33 -16.04 -6.27
CA GLU A 209 9.09 -17.34 -5.65
C GLU A 209 7.64 -17.49 -5.15
N GLY A 210 6.83 -16.39 -5.19
CA GLY A 210 5.44 -16.33 -4.72
C GLY A 210 5.29 -16.15 -3.22
N ALA A 211 6.35 -15.77 -2.52
CA ALA A 211 6.30 -15.41 -1.11
C ALA A 211 5.83 -13.96 -0.93
N LEU A 212 5.06 -13.71 0.14
CA LEU A 212 4.51 -12.40 0.48
C LEU A 212 5.48 -11.64 1.39
N TRP A 213 5.89 -10.46 0.97
CA TRP A 213 6.62 -9.49 1.78
C TRP A 213 5.62 -8.50 2.38
N ASN A 214 5.47 -8.50 3.69
CA ASN A 214 4.46 -7.71 4.41
C ASN A 214 5.12 -6.74 5.38
N CYS A 215 4.83 -5.46 5.23
CA CYS A 215 5.24 -4.41 6.15
C CYS A 215 4.51 -4.55 7.47
N ARG A 216 5.23 -4.28 8.57
CA ARG A 216 4.71 -4.44 9.94
C ARG A 216 4.71 -3.10 10.66
N VAL A 217 3.52 -2.50 10.78
CA VAL A 217 3.30 -1.22 11.48
C VAL A 217 3.12 -1.39 12.99
N ALA A 218 2.92 -0.29 13.67
CA ALA A 218 2.68 -0.24 15.12
C ALA A 218 3.83 -0.86 15.95
N GLY A 219 5.07 -0.48 15.60
CA GLY A 219 6.28 -0.92 16.31
C GLY A 219 6.87 -2.23 15.77
N GLY A 220 6.38 -2.71 14.61
CA GLY A 220 6.94 -3.90 13.95
C GLY A 220 8.36 -3.70 13.42
N ALA A 221 8.68 -2.47 13.02
CA ALA A 221 10.02 -2.04 12.61
C ALA A 221 10.68 -2.92 11.54
N GLY A 222 9.90 -3.47 10.63
CA GLY A 222 10.46 -4.31 9.57
C GLY A 222 9.42 -4.93 8.64
N VAL A 223 9.91 -5.84 7.79
CA VAL A 223 9.12 -6.55 6.79
C VAL A 223 9.25 -8.05 7.04
N ILE A 224 8.11 -8.75 7.15
CA ILE A 224 8.07 -10.22 7.23
C ILE A 224 7.98 -10.80 5.83
N ARG A 225 8.74 -11.86 5.55
CA ARG A 225 8.56 -12.74 4.42
C ARG A 225 7.73 -13.95 4.83
N TYR A 226 6.57 -14.11 4.23
CA TYR A 226 5.73 -15.30 4.38
C TYR A 226 5.83 -16.17 3.13
N GLY A 227 6.05 -17.45 3.30
CA GLY A 227 6.00 -18.43 2.22
C GLY A 227 4.59 -18.52 1.59
N ARG A 228 4.48 -19.26 0.49
CA ARG A 228 3.25 -19.37 -0.31
C ARG A 228 2.01 -19.79 0.50
N GLU A 229 2.19 -20.53 1.58
CA GLU A 229 1.11 -21.00 2.46
C GLU A 229 1.05 -20.27 3.81
N GLY A 230 1.68 -19.09 3.91
CA GLY A 230 1.63 -18.24 5.10
C GLY A 230 2.60 -18.62 6.21
N SER A 231 3.53 -19.54 5.97
CA SER A 231 4.62 -19.84 6.91
C SER A 231 5.60 -18.68 7.00
N LEU A 232 5.99 -18.29 8.21
CA LEU A 232 7.02 -17.27 8.41
C LEU A 232 8.37 -17.82 7.95
N GLU A 233 9.01 -17.18 6.97
CA GLU A 233 10.30 -17.61 6.41
C GLU A 233 11.45 -16.64 6.70
N GLY A 234 11.14 -15.38 7.00
CA GLY A 234 12.16 -14.38 7.28
C GLY A 234 11.63 -13.07 7.79
N PHE A 235 12.54 -12.25 8.29
CA PHE A 235 12.27 -10.89 8.74
C PHE A 235 13.42 -9.98 8.37
N VAL A 236 13.12 -8.77 7.94
CA VAL A 236 14.08 -7.71 7.66
C VAL A 236 13.81 -6.56 8.60
N ASP A 237 14.75 -6.30 9.51
CA ASP A 237 14.70 -5.12 10.38
C ASP A 237 14.94 -3.84 9.59
N LEU A 238 14.16 -2.80 9.88
CA LEU A 238 14.29 -1.47 9.32
C LEU A 238 14.59 -0.44 10.41
N PRO A 239 15.29 0.66 10.10
CA PRO A 239 15.59 1.71 11.07
C PRO A 239 14.41 2.68 11.30
N CYS A 240 13.19 2.23 11.08
CA CYS A 240 11.94 2.97 11.33
C CYS A 240 10.95 2.07 12.07
N SER A 241 10.05 2.69 12.84
CA SER A 241 9.08 1.96 13.66
C SER A 241 7.84 1.51 12.87
N TRP A 242 7.50 2.23 11.79
CA TRP A 242 6.27 2.02 11.03
C TRP A 242 6.55 1.92 9.51
N PRO A 243 7.14 0.81 9.02
CA PRO A 243 7.15 0.53 7.59
C PRO A 243 5.73 0.21 7.12
N THR A 244 5.30 0.85 6.04
CA THR A 244 3.89 0.89 5.62
C THR A 244 3.62 0.12 4.34
N SER A 245 4.36 0.40 3.26
CA SER A 245 4.17 -0.25 1.97
C SER A 245 5.51 -0.66 1.37
N CYS A 246 5.51 -1.67 0.50
CA CYS A 246 6.72 -2.12 -0.16
C CYS A 246 6.48 -2.51 -1.62
N ALA A 247 7.53 -2.36 -2.42
CA ALA A 247 7.56 -2.78 -3.82
C ALA A 247 8.97 -3.21 -4.22
N PHE A 248 9.07 -4.23 -5.05
CA PHE A 248 10.32 -4.57 -5.72
C PHE A 248 10.59 -3.61 -6.88
N GLY A 249 11.84 -3.21 -7.04
CA GLY A 249 12.29 -2.32 -8.09
C GLY A 249 13.75 -2.54 -8.47
N GLY A 250 14.32 -1.53 -9.14
CA GLY A 250 15.64 -1.62 -9.74
C GLY A 250 15.61 -2.38 -11.07
N ALA A 251 16.71 -2.30 -11.84
CA ALA A 251 16.78 -2.86 -13.19
C ALA A 251 16.54 -4.37 -13.27
N ARG A 252 16.70 -5.09 -12.15
CA ARG A 252 16.52 -6.54 -12.06
C ARG A 252 15.41 -6.95 -11.11
N PHE A 253 14.65 -5.99 -10.55
CA PHE A 253 13.65 -6.22 -9.51
C PHE A 253 14.22 -6.93 -8.27
N ASP A 254 15.50 -6.76 -7.95
CA ASP A 254 16.19 -7.39 -6.83
C ASP A 254 16.40 -6.43 -5.63
N GLU A 255 15.77 -5.27 -5.68
CA GLU A 255 15.74 -4.25 -4.64
C GLU A 255 14.33 -4.11 -4.09
N LEU A 256 14.15 -4.37 -2.79
CA LEU A 256 12.88 -4.16 -2.09
C LEU A 256 12.90 -2.76 -1.48
N TYR A 257 12.07 -1.88 -1.98
CA TYR A 257 11.86 -0.54 -1.46
C TYR A 257 10.71 -0.54 -0.45
N VAL A 258 10.82 0.28 0.59
CA VAL A 258 9.86 0.31 1.69
C VAL A 258 9.62 1.76 2.11
N THR A 259 8.36 2.20 2.09
CA THR A 259 7.91 3.46 2.69
C THR A 259 7.69 3.32 4.18
N SER A 260 7.66 4.42 4.90
CA SER A 260 7.37 4.44 6.33
C SER A 260 6.52 5.65 6.73
N ALA A 261 6.02 5.63 7.96
CA ALA A 261 5.19 6.69 8.50
C ALA A 261 5.78 7.26 9.79
N ARG A 262 5.43 8.52 10.07
CA ARG A 262 5.67 9.21 11.34
C ARG A 262 4.36 9.60 12.05
N PHE A 263 3.25 8.99 11.64
CA PHE A 263 1.91 9.25 12.14
C PHE A 263 1.81 8.97 13.64
N THR A 264 1.19 9.86 14.39
CA THR A 264 1.02 9.81 15.85
C THR A 264 2.31 9.85 16.68
N MET A 265 3.47 9.99 16.06
CA MET A 265 4.74 10.01 16.77
C MET A 265 4.98 11.37 17.43
N SER A 266 5.47 11.35 18.67
CA SER A 266 5.80 12.56 19.40
C SER A 266 7.03 13.27 18.81
N ALA A 267 7.11 14.59 18.99
CA ALA A 267 8.27 15.37 18.57
C ALA A 267 9.58 14.85 19.21
N ASP A 268 9.50 14.31 20.44
CA ASP A 268 10.64 13.74 21.13
C ASP A 268 11.12 12.42 20.49
N HIS A 269 10.17 11.56 20.08
CA HIS A 269 10.49 10.35 19.32
C HIS A 269 11.16 10.71 17.98
N LEU A 270 10.58 11.64 17.23
CA LEU A 270 11.10 12.05 15.91
C LEU A 270 12.49 12.71 16.00
N ARG A 271 12.83 13.38 17.09
CA ARG A 271 14.20 13.89 17.29
C ARG A 271 15.22 12.76 17.50
N ARG A 272 14.82 11.68 18.17
CA ARG A 272 15.68 10.51 18.42
C ARG A 272 15.75 9.55 17.24
N HIS A 273 14.72 9.52 16.41
CA HIS A 273 14.57 8.65 15.24
C HIS A 273 14.25 9.50 14.01
N PRO A 274 15.23 10.25 13.47
CA PRO A 274 15.01 11.22 12.38
C PRO A 274 14.60 10.57 11.05
N GLU A 275 14.84 9.26 10.89
CA GLU A 275 14.53 8.50 9.68
C GLU A 275 13.07 8.00 9.61
N GLU A 276 12.24 8.26 10.62
CA GLU A 276 10.81 7.97 10.54
C GLU A 276 10.14 8.77 9.39
N GLY A 277 9.32 8.09 8.60
CA GLY A 277 8.70 8.66 7.38
C GLY A 277 9.62 8.70 6.16
N ALA A 278 10.76 8.04 6.20
CA ALA A 278 11.68 7.93 5.07
C ALA A 278 11.37 6.71 4.17
N LEU A 279 12.00 6.69 2.99
CA LEU A 279 12.02 5.59 2.05
C LEU A 279 13.33 4.81 2.21
N PHE A 280 13.22 3.50 2.38
CA PHE A 280 14.34 2.58 2.53
C PHE A 280 14.43 1.59 1.37
N MET A 281 15.59 0.94 1.24
CA MET A 281 15.85 -0.15 0.31
C MET A 281 16.66 -1.26 0.98
N VAL A 282 16.30 -2.50 0.66
CA VAL A 282 17.10 -3.69 1.00
C VAL A 282 17.25 -4.60 -0.20
N ARG A 283 18.31 -5.41 -0.22
CA ARG A 283 18.49 -6.47 -1.22
C ARG A 283 18.29 -7.82 -0.55
N PRO A 284 17.08 -8.40 -0.64
CA PRO A 284 16.75 -9.61 0.11
C PRO A 284 17.31 -10.91 -0.51
N GLY A 285 17.87 -10.85 -1.71
CA GLY A 285 18.43 -12.01 -2.42
C GLY A 285 17.42 -12.75 -3.30
N VAL A 286 16.20 -12.24 -3.40
CA VAL A 286 15.14 -12.67 -4.31
C VAL A 286 14.71 -11.50 -5.19
N ARG A 287 13.86 -11.76 -6.17
CA ARG A 287 13.36 -10.73 -7.09
C ARG A 287 11.87 -10.58 -6.97
N GLY A 288 11.36 -9.42 -7.34
CA GLY A 288 9.94 -9.19 -7.57
C GLY A 288 9.57 -9.27 -9.04
N ARG A 289 8.37 -8.78 -9.35
CA ARG A 289 7.79 -8.72 -10.69
C ARG A 289 7.22 -7.34 -10.97
N PRO A 290 7.11 -6.94 -12.27
CA PRO A 290 6.38 -5.72 -12.62
C PRO A 290 4.94 -5.75 -12.12
N GLU A 291 4.47 -4.59 -11.68
CA GLU A 291 3.08 -4.43 -11.27
C GLU A 291 2.15 -4.39 -12.49
N PRO A 292 0.91 -4.92 -12.38
CA PRO A 292 -0.10 -4.75 -13.41
C PRO A 292 -0.41 -3.27 -13.68
N ARG A 293 -0.91 -2.97 -14.89
CA ARG A 293 -1.28 -1.63 -15.31
C ARG A 293 -2.80 -1.51 -15.42
N PHE A 294 -3.33 -0.36 -14.95
CA PHE A 294 -4.74 -0.04 -15.00
C PHE A 294 -5.25 0.17 -16.44
N GLY A 295 -6.44 -0.36 -16.78
CA GLY A 295 -7.11 -0.18 -18.06
C GLY A 295 -7.05 -1.35 -19.04
#